data_fb84e50bc1245a0a57b49e151db5e852
#
_entry.id   fb84e50bc1245a0a57b49e151db5e852
#
_cell.length_a   1.000
_cell.length_b   1.000
_cell.length_c   1.000
_cell.angle_alpha   90.00
_cell.angle_beta   90.00
_cell.angle_gamma   90.00
#
_symmetry.space_group_name_H-M   'P 1'
#
loop_
_entity.id
_entity.type
_entity.pdbx_description
1 polymer ?
#
loop_
_entity_poly.entity_id
_entity_poly.type
_entity_poly.pdbx_seq_one_letter_code
_entity_poly.pdbx_strand_id
1 'polypeptide(L)'
;MAVEIMTDKNSAVNIKPPKSMSPWAIARRKFIRNKLAMISLCFLVFVCIVSFLAPYITTHDITRINMGSFSLEPSSEHWLGTDKNGRDVFTRLLYGGRISLFIGLACTAFVIVTGTIIGSIAGYFGGTIDNLLMRFTDFVLTFPFLVFVIVLNAILQNKVSGVWVLIMVISGLSWGGVARIVRSKILAEKENEYVLAAISIGCSPFKVIVKHLLPNVLSTIIVQATILFASMIVAETGLSFLGFGVPSETPSWGNMLSFANEPDVLQDKPWIWIPPALAVTLTILSINFIGEGLKDALNPKSYR
;
A
#
# COMPACT_ATOMS: atom_id res chain seq x y z
N MET A 1 -22.28 18.93 -75.35
CA MET A 1 -22.73 17.90 -74.39
C MET A 1 -22.14 18.27 -73.06
N ALA A 2 -22.87 19.12 -72.30
CA ALA A 2 -22.41 19.65 -71.04
C ALA A 2 -22.90 18.74 -69.88
N VAL A 3 -22.02 18.24 -69.05
CA VAL A 3 -22.36 17.41 -67.90
C VAL A 3 -22.60 18.39 -66.75
N GLU A 4 -23.81 18.49 -66.26
CA GLU A 4 -24.28 19.25 -65.14
C GLU A 4 -23.89 18.49 -63.88
N ILE A 5 -22.91 19.05 -63.11
CA ILE A 5 -22.53 18.55 -61.79
C ILE A 5 -23.52 19.10 -60.77
N MET A 6 -24.51 18.32 -60.38
CA MET A 6 -25.38 18.63 -59.25
C MET A 6 -24.56 18.55 -57.96
N THR A 7 -24.23 19.68 -57.36
CA THR A 7 -23.70 19.82 -56.03
C THR A 7 -24.85 19.70 -55.02
N ASP A 8 -24.98 18.53 -54.40
CA ASP A 8 -25.89 18.31 -53.27
C ASP A 8 -25.34 19.02 -52.00
N LYS A 9 -25.92 20.17 -51.71
CA LYS A 9 -25.50 21.09 -50.63
C LYS A 9 -26.15 20.83 -49.26
N ASN A 10 -26.77 19.64 -49.02
CA ASN A 10 -27.60 19.46 -47.81
C ASN A 10 -27.33 18.16 -47.01
N SER A 11 -26.09 17.74 -46.89
CA SER A 11 -25.75 16.72 -45.88
C SER A 11 -24.59 17.19 -44.96
N ALA A 12 -24.79 18.31 -44.26
CA ALA A 12 -23.98 18.60 -43.10
C ALA A 12 -24.30 17.55 -42.01
N VAL A 13 -23.61 16.42 -42.06
CA VAL A 13 -23.62 15.43 -40.99
C VAL A 13 -23.11 16.13 -39.74
N ASN A 14 -24.03 16.45 -38.87
CA ASN A 14 -23.74 17.07 -37.55
C ASN A 14 -23.06 16.04 -36.67
N ILE A 15 -21.77 15.76 -36.95
CA ILE A 15 -20.90 14.92 -36.10
C ILE A 15 -20.67 15.70 -34.85
N LYS A 16 -21.54 15.54 -33.83
CA LYS A 16 -21.24 15.99 -32.48
C LYS A 16 -19.88 15.38 -32.09
N PRO A 17 -18.88 16.21 -31.79
CA PRO A 17 -17.60 15.68 -31.37
C PRO A 17 -17.84 14.73 -30.18
N PRO A 18 -17.22 13.55 -30.14
CA PRO A 18 -17.40 12.66 -29.01
C PRO A 18 -17.02 13.41 -27.75
N LYS A 19 -17.91 13.41 -26.73
CA LYS A 19 -17.65 14.05 -25.45
C LYS A 19 -16.27 13.58 -24.98
N SER A 20 -15.29 14.48 -24.92
CA SER A 20 -13.95 14.19 -24.46
C SER A 20 -14.07 13.74 -23.00
N MET A 21 -13.94 12.45 -22.77
CA MET A 21 -13.97 11.90 -21.40
C MET A 21 -12.70 12.34 -20.71
N SER A 22 -12.82 12.83 -19.46
CA SER A 22 -11.68 13.11 -18.60
C SER A 22 -10.77 11.89 -18.49
N PRO A 23 -9.43 12.05 -18.46
CA PRO A 23 -8.49 10.93 -18.29
C PRO A 23 -8.83 10.04 -17.09
N TRP A 24 -9.30 10.62 -16.00
CA TRP A 24 -9.75 9.89 -14.80
C TRP A 24 -11.03 9.08 -15.03
N ALA A 25 -11.96 9.55 -15.86
CA ALA A 25 -13.16 8.81 -16.22
C ALA A 25 -12.81 7.57 -17.05
N ILE A 26 -11.84 7.70 -17.94
CA ILE A 26 -11.36 6.59 -18.76
C ILE A 26 -10.61 5.56 -17.88
N ALA A 27 -9.72 6.03 -17.00
CA ALA A 27 -9.00 5.18 -16.05
C ALA A 27 -9.98 4.40 -15.15
N ARG A 28 -10.99 5.08 -14.57
CA ARG A 28 -12.03 4.44 -13.77
C ARG A 28 -12.79 3.37 -14.56
N ARG A 29 -13.18 3.65 -15.79
CA ARG A 29 -13.90 2.69 -16.65
C ARG A 29 -13.05 1.45 -16.95
N LYS A 30 -11.76 1.62 -17.22
CA LYS A 30 -10.83 0.51 -17.45
C LYS A 30 -10.65 -0.33 -16.19
N PHE A 31 -10.44 0.32 -15.05
CA PHE A 31 -10.28 -0.38 -13.77
C PHE A 31 -11.51 -1.23 -13.44
N ILE A 32 -12.72 -0.69 -13.56
CA ILE A 32 -13.97 -1.42 -13.29
C ILE A 32 -14.15 -2.61 -14.24
N ARG A 33 -13.60 -2.57 -15.45
CA ARG A 33 -13.65 -3.69 -16.41
C ARG A 33 -12.66 -4.81 -16.08
N ASN A 34 -11.65 -4.57 -15.26
CA ASN A 34 -10.71 -5.58 -14.79
C ASN A 34 -11.36 -6.39 -13.66
N LYS A 35 -11.83 -7.61 -14.00
CA LYS A 35 -12.56 -8.47 -13.07
C LYS A 35 -11.72 -8.87 -11.85
N LEU A 36 -10.42 -9.18 -12.03
CA LEU A 36 -9.52 -9.55 -10.95
C LEU A 36 -9.33 -8.38 -9.97
N ALA A 37 -9.07 -7.18 -10.48
CA ALA A 37 -8.92 -5.99 -9.65
C ALA A 37 -10.21 -5.68 -8.88
N MET A 38 -11.39 -5.86 -9.49
CA MET A 38 -12.68 -5.63 -8.82
C MET A 38 -12.98 -6.67 -7.74
N ILE A 39 -12.75 -7.96 -8.00
CA ILE A 39 -12.91 -9.03 -6.99
C ILE A 39 -11.97 -8.75 -5.81
N SER A 40 -10.70 -8.42 -6.10
CA SER A 40 -9.70 -8.09 -5.10
C SER A 40 -10.05 -6.86 -4.28
N LEU A 41 -10.60 -5.83 -4.92
CA LEU A 41 -11.10 -4.64 -4.23
C LEU A 41 -12.27 -4.98 -3.29
N CYS A 42 -13.23 -5.76 -3.76
CA CYS A 42 -14.35 -6.21 -2.92
C CYS A 42 -13.86 -7.04 -1.73
N PHE A 43 -12.90 -7.94 -1.94
CA PHE A 43 -12.30 -8.73 -0.87
C PHE A 43 -11.55 -7.84 0.14
N LEU A 44 -10.72 -6.90 -0.31
CA LEU A 44 -9.99 -6.00 0.57
C LEU A 44 -10.95 -5.13 1.40
N VAL A 45 -12.01 -4.59 0.78
CA VAL A 45 -13.04 -3.82 1.47
C VAL A 45 -13.77 -4.70 2.50
N PHE A 46 -14.10 -5.94 2.16
CA PHE A 46 -14.69 -6.90 3.09
C PHE A 46 -13.79 -7.14 4.30
N VAL A 47 -12.49 -7.43 4.08
CA VAL A 47 -11.51 -7.64 5.16
C VAL A 47 -11.40 -6.39 6.04
N CYS A 48 -11.33 -5.20 5.45
CA CYS A 48 -11.32 -3.95 6.21
C CYS A 48 -12.59 -3.80 7.07
N ILE A 49 -13.77 -3.96 6.48
CA ILE A 49 -15.06 -3.81 7.20
C ILE A 49 -15.11 -4.78 8.37
N VAL A 50 -14.83 -6.06 8.14
CA VAL A 50 -14.91 -7.11 9.18
C VAL A 50 -13.89 -6.85 10.29
N SER A 51 -12.65 -6.45 9.94
CA SER A 51 -11.61 -6.11 10.93
C SER A 51 -11.98 -4.89 11.76
N PHE A 52 -12.55 -3.83 11.17
CA PHE A 52 -12.95 -2.64 11.92
C PHE A 52 -14.21 -2.86 12.75
N LEU A 53 -15.11 -3.75 12.31
CA LEU A 53 -16.31 -4.15 13.05
C LEU A 53 -16.02 -5.26 14.09
N ALA A 54 -14.79 -5.70 14.28
CA ALA A 54 -14.40 -6.73 15.24
C ALA A 54 -15.03 -6.55 16.64
N PRO A 55 -15.06 -5.33 17.25
CA PRO A 55 -15.69 -5.13 18.57
C PRO A 55 -17.18 -5.43 18.63
N TYR A 56 -17.87 -5.42 17.47
CA TYR A 56 -19.31 -5.70 17.37
C TYR A 56 -19.60 -7.16 16.96
N ILE A 57 -18.61 -7.84 16.37
CA ILE A 57 -18.75 -9.20 15.86
C ILE A 57 -18.36 -10.22 16.92
N THR A 58 -17.38 -9.89 17.78
CA THR A 58 -16.81 -10.80 18.76
C THR A 58 -17.05 -10.31 20.18
N THR A 59 -17.32 -11.25 21.08
CA THR A 59 -17.56 -10.99 22.50
C THR A 59 -16.40 -11.42 23.40
N HIS A 60 -15.44 -12.16 22.85
CA HIS A 60 -14.28 -12.65 23.60
C HIS A 60 -13.23 -11.57 23.82
N ASP A 61 -12.61 -11.57 25.00
CA ASP A 61 -11.49 -10.67 25.32
C ASP A 61 -10.23 -11.08 24.52
N ILE A 62 -9.59 -10.10 23.89
CA ILE A 62 -8.41 -10.29 23.04
C ILE A 62 -7.11 -10.57 23.84
N THR A 63 -7.07 -10.16 25.11
CA THR A 63 -5.87 -10.20 25.96
C THR A 63 -5.92 -11.27 27.03
N ARG A 64 -7.12 -11.64 27.47
CA ARG A 64 -7.32 -12.57 28.59
C ARG A 64 -6.78 -13.95 28.26
N ILE A 65 -5.79 -14.37 29.04
CA ILE A 65 -5.25 -15.73 29.01
C ILE A 65 -6.20 -16.64 29.80
N ASN A 66 -6.68 -17.72 29.18
CA ASN A 66 -7.54 -18.70 29.82
C ASN A 66 -6.81 -20.05 29.94
N MET A 67 -6.33 -20.34 31.15
CA MET A 67 -5.56 -21.57 31.42
C MET A 67 -6.35 -22.86 31.21
N GLY A 68 -7.69 -22.81 31.19
CA GLY A 68 -8.56 -23.95 30.94
C GLY A 68 -8.83 -24.23 29.45
N SER A 69 -8.40 -23.34 28.56
CA SER A 69 -8.77 -23.38 27.13
C SER A 69 -7.58 -23.38 26.18
N PHE A 70 -6.43 -23.95 26.59
CA PHE A 70 -5.22 -23.97 25.75
C PHE A 70 -5.39 -24.86 24.51
N SER A 71 -5.14 -24.31 23.33
CA SER A 71 -5.11 -25.02 22.04
C SER A 71 -6.35 -25.87 21.77
N LEU A 72 -7.53 -25.42 22.18
CA LEU A 72 -8.77 -26.11 21.88
C LEU A 72 -9.06 -26.11 20.38
N GLU A 73 -9.58 -27.21 19.86
CA GLU A 73 -10.03 -27.33 18.49
C GLU A 73 -11.25 -26.42 18.21
N PRO A 74 -11.53 -26.12 16.94
CA PRO A 74 -12.73 -25.37 16.55
C PRO A 74 -14.00 -25.97 17.14
N SER A 75 -14.84 -25.12 17.75
CA SER A 75 -16.10 -25.48 18.41
C SER A 75 -17.16 -24.41 18.22
N SER A 76 -18.37 -24.66 18.71
CA SER A 76 -19.47 -23.66 18.69
C SER A 76 -19.16 -22.42 19.56
N GLU A 77 -18.34 -22.56 20.60
CA GLU A 77 -17.91 -21.46 21.46
C GLU A 77 -16.71 -20.72 20.86
N HIS A 78 -15.76 -21.45 20.27
CA HIS A 78 -14.56 -20.94 19.61
C HIS A 78 -14.52 -21.39 18.15
N TRP A 79 -15.07 -20.58 17.24
CA TRP A 79 -15.28 -20.94 15.81
C TRP A 79 -13.99 -21.38 15.09
N LEU A 80 -12.87 -20.76 15.41
CA LEU A 80 -11.55 -21.14 14.90
C LEU A 80 -10.65 -21.72 16.00
N GLY A 81 -11.24 -22.23 17.11
CA GLY A 81 -10.48 -22.74 18.21
C GLY A 81 -9.75 -21.67 19.01
N THR A 82 -8.81 -22.10 19.86
CA THR A 82 -7.99 -21.21 20.69
C THR A 82 -6.51 -21.35 20.43
N ASP A 83 -5.74 -20.30 20.73
CA ASP A 83 -4.28 -20.31 20.63
C ASP A 83 -3.62 -21.01 21.84
N LYS A 84 -2.29 -21.07 21.87
CA LYS A 84 -1.52 -21.66 22.98
C LYS A 84 -1.72 -20.96 24.33
N ASN A 85 -2.23 -19.74 24.33
CA ASN A 85 -2.51 -18.98 25.53
C ASN A 85 -4.01 -19.04 25.92
N GLY A 86 -4.80 -19.88 25.21
CA GLY A 86 -6.23 -20.03 25.44
C GLY A 86 -7.05 -18.82 24.96
N ARG A 87 -6.53 -18.03 24.03
CA ARG A 87 -7.23 -16.89 23.45
C ARG A 87 -7.96 -17.28 22.17
N ASP A 88 -9.13 -16.76 21.93
CA ASP A 88 -9.95 -17.07 20.76
C ASP A 88 -9.28 -16.64 19.45
N VAL A 89 -9.04 -17.60 18.54
CA VAL A 89 -8.33 -17.37 17.28
C VAL A 89 -9.15 -16.49 16.35
N PHE A 90 -10.48 -16.67 16.28
CA PHE A 90 -11.33 -15.85 15.42
C PHE A 90 -11.32 -14.38 15.82
N THR A 91 -11.49 -14.10 17.11
CA THR A 91 -11.42 -12.74 17.66
C THR A 91 -10.07 -12.10 17.35
N ARG A 92 -8.98 -12.81 17.62
CA ARG A 92 -7.64 -12.31 17.36
C ARG A 92 -7.36 -12.09 15.87
N LEU A 93 -7.93 -12.92 14.99
CA LEU A 93 -7.81 -12.77 13.53
C LEU A 93 -8.41 -11.45 13.05
N LEU A 94 -9.60 -11.07 13.57
CA LEU A 94 -10.28 -9.83 13.20
C LEU A 94 -9.54 -8.60 13.74
N TYR A 95 -9.20 -8.60 15.02
CA TYR A 95 -8.43 -7.50 15.62
C TYR A 95 -7.01 -7.41 15.04
N GLY A 96 -6.39 -8.55 14.74
CA GLY A 96 -5.08 -8.63 14.08
C GLY A 96 -5.11 -7.99 12.70
N GLY A 97 -6.17 -8.21 11.93
CA GLY A 97 -6.39 -7.54 10.65
C GLY A 97 -6.42 -6.03 10.77
N ARG A 98 -7.12 -5.50 11.78
CA ARG A 98 -7.16 -4.06 12.05
C ARG A 98 -5.77 -3.47 12.29
N ILE A 99 -4.93 -4.15 13.08
CA ILE A 99 -3.59 -3.68 13.42
C ILE A 99 -2.63 -3.81 12.22
N SER A 100 -2.60 -4.98 11.55
CA SER A 100 -1.71 -5.20 10.40
C SER A 100 -2.04 -4.27 9.23
N LEU A 101 -3.34 -4.06 8.92
CA LEU A 101 -3.77 -3.12 7.89
C LEU A 101 -3.44 -1.66 8.26
N PHE A 102 -3.63 -1.28 9.54
CA PHE A 102 -3.30 0.05 10.02
C PHE A 102 -1.81 0.34 9.89
N ILE A 103 -0.94 -0.57 10.34
CA ILE A 103 0.52 -0.42 10.24
C ILE A 103 0.93 -0.32 8.77
N GLY A 104 0.46 -1.25 7.93
CA GLY A 104 0.76 -1.24 6.51
C GLY A 104 0.37 0.07 5.82
N LEU A 105 -0.84 0.59 6.11
CA LEU A 105 -1.33 1.85 5.55
C LEU A 105 -0.54 3.05 6.08
N ALA A 106 -0.29 3.12 7.40
CA ALA A 106 0.45 4.21 8.03
C ALA A 106 1.90 4.27 7.52
N CYS A 107 2.59 3.13 7.41
CA CYS A 107 3.92 3.05 6.82
C CYS A 107 3.90 3.51 5.37
N THR A 108 2.95 3.02 4.57
CA THR A 108 2.82 3.41 3.17
C THR A 108 2.60 4.91 3.01
N ALA A 109 1.69 5.50 3.77
CA ALA A 109 1.41 6.94 3.73
C ALA A 109 2.67 7.75 4.07
N PHE A 110 3.37 7.39 5.15
CA PHE A 110 4.60 8.08 5.54
C PHE A 110 5.69 7.97 4.47
N VAL A 111 5.93 6.78 3.95
CA VAL A 111 6.96 6.51 2.93
C VAL A 111 6.64 7.23 1.61
N ILE A 112 5.38 7.23 1.18
CA ILE A 112 4.94 7.93 -0.03
C ILE A 112 5.10 9.44 0.12
N VAL A 113 4.68 10.01 1.25
CA VAL A 113 4.80 11.45 1.50
C VAL A 113 6.26 11.88 1.54
N THR A 114 7.08 11.25 2.37
CA THR A 114 8.50 11.60 2.52
C THR A 114 9.29 11.36 1.23
N GLY A 115 9.10 10.21 0.57
CA GLY A 115 9.75 9.90 -0.70
C GLY A 115 9.32 10.86 -1.82
N THR A 116 8.04 11.24 -1.87
CA THR A 116 7.55 12.22 -2.87
C THR A 116 8.15 13.60 -2.63
N ILE A 117 8.22 14.08 -1.40
CA ILE A 117 8.83 15.38 -1.07
C ILE A 117 10.30 15.39 -1.47
N ILE A 118 11.08 14.42 -1.00
CA ILE A 118 12.52 14.34 -1.24
C ILE A 118 12.80 14.15 -2.75
N GLY A 119 12.08 13.24 -3.41
CA GLY A 119 12.23 12.99 -4.83
C GLY A 119 11.85 14.18 -5.70
N SER A 120 10.80 14.94 -5.31
CA SER A 120 10.38 16.14 -6.04
C SER A 120 11.40 17.28 -5.91
N ILE A 121 11.95 17.50 -4.72
CA ILE A 121 12.98 18.50 -4.48
C ILE A 121 14.25 18.15 -5.27
N ALA A 122 14.73 16.91 -5.15
CA ALA A 122 15.92 16.45 -5.85
C ALA A 122 15.76 16.57 -7.39
N GLY A 123 14.62 16.08 -7.93
CA GLY A 123 14.35 16.12 -9.37
C GLY A 123 14.15 17.53 -9.92
N TYR A 124 13.52 18.42 -9.18
CA TYR A 124 13.26 19.79 -9.63
C TYR A 124 14.53 20.64 -9.62
N PHE A 125 15.24 20.70 -8.50
CA PHE A 125 16.41 21.59 -8.36
C PHE A 125 17.65 21.04 -9.07
N GLY A 126 17.87 19.72 -9.06
CA GLY A 126 19.06 19.12 -9.69
C GLY A 126 20.37 19.54 -9.01
N GLY A 127 21.49 19.32 -9.72
CA GLY A 127 22.82 19.79 -9.31
C GLY A 127 23.24 19.34 -7.91
N THR A 128 23.71 20.26 -7.08
CA THR A 128 24.24 19.98 -5.73
C THR A 128 23.15 19.47 -4.76
N ILE A 129 21.92 20.01 -4.85
CA ILE A 129 20.79 19.60 -4.00
C ILE A 129 20.43 18.14 -4.30
N ASP A 130 20.30 17.79 -5.56
CA ASP A 130 20.05 16.44 -6.03
C ASP A 130 21.14 15.46 -5.55
N ASN A 131 22.39 15.81 -5.78
CA ASN A 131 23.54 14.99 -5.38
C ASN A 131 23.57 14.75 -3.85
N LEU A 132 23.31 15.78 -3.04
CA LEU A 132 23.29 15.66 -1.58
C LEU A 132 22.15 14.74 -1.11
N LEU A 133 20.93 15.00 -1.61
CA LEU A 133 19.74 14.20 -1.23
C LEU A 133 19.88 12.74 -1.68
N MET A 134 20.40 12.51 -2.88
CA MET A 134 20.61 11.14 -3.37
C MET A 134 21.73 10.41 -2.64
N ARG A 135 22.83 11.06 -2.28
CA ARG A 135 23.88 10.46 -1.44
C ARG A 135 23.33 10.07 -0.06
N PHE A 136 22.50 10.94 0.55
CA PHE A 136 21.83 10.61 1.80
C PHE A 136 20.86 9.43 1.63
N THR A 137 20.10 9.41 0.53
CA THR A 137 19.22 8.29 0.19
C THR A 137 20.02 6.99 0.02
N ASP A 138 21.16 7.05 -0.68
CA ASP A 138 22.04 5.90 -0.88
C ASP A 138 22.60 5.39 0.45
N PHE A 139 23.01 6.30 1.33
CA PHE A 139 23.48 5.96 2.67
C PHE A 139 22.40 5.19 3.46
N VAL A 140 21.16 5.70 3.48
CA VAL A 140 20.05 5.02 4.15
C VAL A 140 19.79 3.64 3.57
N LEU A 141 19.83 3.50 2.24
CA LEU A 141 19.58 2.22 1.56
C LEU A 141 20.74 1.22 1.66
N THR A 142 21.92 1.64 2.15
CA THR A 142 23.06 0.73 2.37
C THR A 142 22.84 -0.18 3.58
N PHE A 143 22.03 0.23 4.52
CA PHE A 143 21.78 -0.58 5.70
C PHE A 143 20.95 -1.83 5.36
N PRO A 144 21.35 -3.02 5.85
CA PRO A 144 20.52 -4.22 5.74
C PRO A 144 19.19 -3.99 6.48
N PHE A 145 18.11 -3.80 5.72
CA PHE A 145 16.79 -3.38 6.23
C PHE A 145 16.36 -4.15 7.47
N LEU A 146 16.32 -5.48 7.39
CA LEU A 146 15.81 -6.34 8.45
C LEU A 146 16.64 -6.21 9.73
N VAL A 147 17.97 -6.24 9.61
CA VAL A 147 18.90 -6.13 10.75
C VAL A 147 18.73 -4.78 11.45
N PHE A 148 18.65 -3.71 10.67
CA PHE A 148 18.55 -2.35 11.21
C PHE A 148 17.20 -2.13 11.92
N VAL A 149 16.09 -2.64 11.33
CA VAL A 149 14.76 -2.58 11.97
C VAL A 149 14.75 -3.36 13.29
N ILE A 150 15.30 -4.56 13.34
CA ILE A 150 15.39 -5.36 14.57
C ILE A 150 16.15 -4.61 15.66
N VAL A 151 17.33 -4.09 15.34
CA VAL A 151 18.17 -3.37 16.31
C VAL A 151 17.46 -2.11 16.82
N LEU A 152 16.92 -1.28 15.93
CA LEU A 152 16.22 -0.06 16.33
C LEU A 152 14.95 -0.37 17.15
N ASN A 153 14.18 -1.39 16.74
CA ASN A 153 13.01 -1.79 17.49
C ASN A 153 13.37 -2.27 18.90
N ALA A 154 14.41 -3.09 19.04
CA ALA A 154 14.88 -3.55 20.33
C ALA A 154 15.33 -2.40 21.27
N ILE A 155 15.98 -1.36 20.72
CA ILE A 155 16.41 -0.18 21.48
C ILE A 155 15.22 0.71 21.90
N LEU A 156 14.22 0.86 21.02
CA LEU A 156 13.14 1.83 21.19
C LEU A 156 11.89 1.24 21.87
N GLN A 157 11.70 -0.07 21.85
CA GLN A 157 10.51 -0.78 22.34
C GLN A 157 10.12 -0.41 23.79
N ASN A 158 11.10 -0.13 24.64
CA ASN A 158 10.86 0.25 26.03
C ASN A 158 10.52 1.73 26.23
N LYS A 159 10.59 2.56 25.18
CA LYS A 159 10.43 4.03 25.27
C LYS A 159 9.11 4.53 24.67
N VAL A 160 8.55 3.80 23.71
CA VAL A 160 7.32 4.17 22.96
C VAL A 160 6.47 2.92 22.78
N SER A 161 5.16 3.06 22.61
CA SER A 161 4.30 1.90 22.32
C SER A 161 4.76 1.15 21.04
N GLY A 162 4.82 -0.18 21.11
CA GLY A 162 5.47 -1.02 20.09
C GLY A 162 4.97 -0.81 18.66
N VAL A 163 3.67 -0.51 18.47
CA VAL A 163 3.09 -0.25 17.13
C VAL A 163 3.69 1.00 16.49
N TRP A 164 3.82 2.10 17.25
CA TRP A 164 4.38 3.36 16.74
C TRP A 164 5.88 3.27 16.45
N VAL A 165 6.62 2.55 17.30
CA VAL A 165 8.05 2.29 17.04
C VAL A 165 8.20 1.56 15.71
N LEU A 166 7.39 0.52 15.48
CA LEU A 166 7.45 -0.26 14.25
C LEU A 166 7.15 0.61 13.02
N ILE A 167 6.11 1.44 13.08
CA ILE A 167 5.78 2.38 12.00
C ILE A 167 6.94 3.33 11.72
N MET A 168 7.51 3.96 12.74
CA MET A 168 8.60 4.93 12.56
C MET A 168 9.85 4.28 11.97
N VAL A 169 10.23 3.10 12.46
CA VAL A 169 11.45 2.41 12.03
C VAL A 169 11.31 1.89 10.60
N ILE A 170 10.23 1.19 10.28
CA ILE A 170 9.98 0.69 8.93
C ILE A 170 9.92 1.86 7.92
N SER A 171 9.15 2.90 8.25
CA SER A 171 8.97 4.03 7.35
C SER A 171 10.24 4.85 7.18
N GLY A 172 11.00 5.03 8.26
CA GLY A 172 12.26 5.78 8.24
C GLY A 172 13.33 5.19 7.35
N LEU A 173 13.26 3.89 7.07
CA LEU A 173 14.22 3.20 6.20
C LEU A 173 13.71 2.96 4.78
N SER A 174 12.39 3.02 4.55
CA SER A 174 11.78 2.56 3.30
C SER A 174 11.56 3.66 2.24
N TRP A 175 11.65 4.94 2.61
CA TRP A 175 11.29 6.07 1.73
C TRP A 175 12.24 6.26 0.53
N GLY A 176 13.49 5.79 0.63
CA GLY A 176 14.52 6.03 -0.38
C GLY A 176 14.19 5.49 -1.77
N GLY A 177 13.55 4.33 -1.85
CA GLY A 177 13.09 3.75 -3.12
C GLY A 177 12.06 4.62 -3.83
N VAL A 178 11.10 5.14 -3.08
CA VAL A 178 10.07 6.05 -3.61
C VAL A 178 10.69 7.37 -4.05
N ALA A 179 11.63 7.92 -3.27
CA ALA A 179 12.33 9.15 -3.61
C ALA A 179 13.04 9.04 -4.97
N ARG A 180 13.74 7.93 -5.24
CA ARG A 180 14.40 7.69 -6.52
C ARG A 180 13.41 7.61 -7.69
N ILE A 181 12.29 6.91 -7.52
CA ILE A 181 11.26 6.78 -8.56
C ILE A 181 10.64 8.15 -8.87
N VAL A 182 10.23 8.89 -7.83
CA VAL A 182 9.63 10.22 -8.01
C VAL A 182 10.63 11.19 -8.63
N ARG A 183 11.89 11.21 -8.16
CA ARG A 183 12.97 12.02 -8.77
C ARG A 183 13.09 11.75 -10.27
N SER A 184 13.18 10.48 -10.66
CA SER A 184 13.32 10.11 -12.08
C SER A 184 12.13 10.62 -12.91
N LYS A 185 10.91 10.53 -12.38
CA LYS A 185 9.70 11.03 -13.05
C LYS A 185 9.66 12.55 -13.13
N ILE A 186 10.05 13.25 -12.06
CA ILE A 186 10.12 14.73 -12.03
C ILE A 186 11.17 15.25 -13.02
N LEU A 187 12.34 14.60 -13.11
CA LEU A 187 13.36 14.96 -14.10
C LEU A 187 12.84 14.86 -15.53
N ALA A 188 12.18 13.75 -15.86
CA ALA A 188 11.60 13.57 -17.19
C ALA A 188 10.47 14.56 -17.50
N GLU A 189 9.61 14.86 -16.51
CA GLU A 189 8.48 15.75 -16.67
C GLU A 189 8.88 17.24 -16.74
N LYS A 190 9.98 17.60 -16.09
CA LYS A 190 10.48 18.99 -16.04
C LYS A 190 10.89 19.53 -17.41
N GLU A 191 11.28 18.68 -18.35
CA GLU A 191 11.72 19.06 -19.70
C GLU A 191 10.55 19.34 -20.65
N ASN A 192 9.31 19.08 -20.25
CA ASN A 192 8.14 19.32 -21.08
C ASN A 192 7.87 20.83 -21.25
N GLU A 193 7.40 21.23 -22.46
CA GLU A 193 7.17 22.61 -22.86
C GLU A 193 6.26 23.40 -21.90
N TYR A 194 5.20 22.77 -21.38
CA TYR A 194 4.28 23.45 -20.44
C TYR A 194 4.95 23.80 -19.11
N VAL A 195 5.95 23.00 -18.66
CA VAL A 195 6.74 23.30 -17.45
C VAL A 195 7.71 24.44 -17.71
N LEU A 196 8.40 24.39 -18.86
CA LEU A 196 9.31 25.47 -19.29
C LEU A 196 8.58 26.78 -19.47
N ALA A 197 7.38 26.77 -20.05
CA ALA A 197 6.52 27.95 -20.16
C ALA A 197 6.14 28.52 -18.77
N ALA A 198 5.76 27.64 -17.82
CA ALA A 198 5.44 28.09 -16.46
C ALA A 198 6.64 28.74 -15.76
N ILE A 199 7.84 28.22 -15.97
CA ILE A 199 9.08 28.81 -15.43
C ILE A 199 9.37 30.15 -16.11
N SER A 200 9.22 30.26 -17.43
CA SER A 200 9.48 31.48 -18.21
C SER A 200 8.58 32.65 -17.83
N ILE A 201 7.34 32.38 -17.43
CA ILE A 201 6.41 33.41 -16.93
C ILE A 201 6.60 33.73 -15.44
N GLY A 202 7.68 33.20 -14.79
CA GLY A 202 8.05 33.54 -13.42
C GLY A 202 7.31 32.78 -12.32
N CYS A 203 6.72 31.59 -12.60
CA CYS A 203 6.14 30.76 -11.55
C CYS A 203 7.20 30.32 -10.52
N SER A 204 6.88 30.45 -9.23
CA SER A 204 7.78 30.00 -8.17
C SER A 204 8.02 28.48 -8.23
N PRO A 205 9.20 27.99 -7.79
CA PRO A 205 9.54 26.54 -7.76
C PRO A 205 8.47 25.68 -7.08
N PHE A 206 7.96 26.10 -5.93
CA PHE A 206 6.91 25.39 -5.22
C PHE A 206 5.62 25.26 -6.05
N LYS A 207 5.22 26.34 -6.74
CA LYS A 207 4.04 26.34 -7.60
C LYS A 207 4.23 25.41 -8.81
N VAL A 208 5.43 25.39 -9.40
CA VAL A 208 5.77 24.48 -10.51
C VAL A 208 5.69 23.03 -10.05
N ILE A 209 6.29 22.68 -8.91
CA ILE A 209 6.25 21.34 -8.37
C ILE A 209 4.80 20.89 -8.09
N VAL A 210 4.06 21.67 -7.31
CA VAL A 210 2.74 21.25 -6.80
C VAL A 210 1.64 21.32 -7.88
N LYS A 211 1.66 22.32 -8.77
CA LYS A 211 0.58 22.52 -9.75
C LYS A 211 0.86 21.92 -11.13
N HIS A 212 2.13 21.74 -11.49
CA HIS A 212 2.49 21.29 -12.84
C HIS A 212 3.15 19.90 -12.85
N LEU A 213 4.06 19.61 -11.93
CA LEU A 213 4.81 18.36 -11.93
C LEU A 213 4.06 17.23 -11.18
N LEU A 214 3.71 17.45 -9.91
CA LEU A 214 3.07 16.41 -9.08
C LEU A 214 1.77 15.84 -9.67
N PRO A 215 0.84 16.64 -10.24
CA PRO A 215 -0.37 16.07 -10.84
C PRO A 215 -0.10 15.11 -12.00
N ASN A 216 0.96 15.35 -12.77
CA ASN A 216 1.33 14.50 -13.91
C ASN A 216 2.05 13.22 -13.48
N VAL A 217 2.77 13.22 -12.37
CA VAL A 217 3.41 12.02 -11.82
C VAL A 217 2.52 11.26 -10.83
N LEU A 218 1.33 11.79 -10.49
CA LEU A 218 0.42 11.23 -9.50
C LEU A 218 0.01 9.79 -9.83
N SER A 219 -0.21 9.47 -11.10
CA SER A 219 -0.51 8.10 -11.55
C SER A 219 0.59 7.11 -11.15
N THR A 220 1.85 7.50 -11.30
CA THR A 220 2.99 6.67 -10.87
C THR A 220 3.03 6.53 -9.35
N ILE A 221 2.77 7.62 -8.60
CA ILE A 221 2.75 7.60 -7.14
C ILE A 221 1.65 6.68 -6.61
N ILE A 222 0.45 6.72 -7.19
CA ILE A 222 -0.68 5.85 -6.79
C ILE A 222 -0.34 4.37 -7.01
N VAL A 223 0.20 4.02 -8.18
CA VAL A 223 0.62 2.64 -8.46
C VAL A 223 1.71 2.20 -7.49
N GLN A 224 2.70 3.06 -7.23
CA GLN A 224 3.77 2.77 -6.28
C GLN A 224 3.24 2.59 -4.85
N ALA A 225 2.24 3.39 -4.44
CA ALA A 225 1.60 3.26 -3.13
C ALA A 225 0.90 1.92 -2.93
N THR A 226 0.25 1.38 -3.95
CA THR A 226 -0.40 0.06 -3.84
C THR A 226 0.61 -1.07 -3.69
N ILE A 227 1.68 -1.08 -4.49
CA ILE A 227 2.75 -2.08 -4.37
C ILE A 227 3.43 -1.98 -3.00
N LEU A 228 3.70 -0.76 -2.56
CA LEU A 228 4.32 -0.49 -1.27
C LEU A 228 3.44 -0.95 -0.11
N PHE A 229 2.13 -0.76 -0.18
CA PHE A 229 1.19 -1.21 0.86
C PHE A 229 1.27 -2.72 1.08
N ALA A 230 1.29 -3.51 0.02
CA ALA A 230 1.53 -4.95 0.12
C ALA A 230 2.87 -5.27 0.79
N SER A 231 3.93 -4.56 0.37
CA SER A 231 5.29 -4.75 0.93
C SER A 231 5.37 -4.37 2.42
N MET A 232 4.65 -3.34 2.87
CA MET A 232 4.63 -2.93 4.27
C MET A 232 3.89 -3.95 5.16
N ILE A 233 2.82 -4.58 4.66
CA ILE A 233 2.15 -5.69 5.36
C ILE A 233 3.11 -6.88 5.48
N VAL A 234 3.84 -7.22 4.41
CA VAL A 234 4.86 -8.30 4.47
C VAL A 234 5.94 -7.99 5.50
N ALA A 235 6.43 -6.75 5.52
CA ALA A 235 7.47 -6.33 6.47
C ALA A 235 6.98 -6.39 7.93
N GLU A 236 5.77 -5.88 8.23
CA GLU A 236 5.16 -6.00 9.56
C GLU A 236 4.99 -7.46 9.96
N THR A 237 4.36 -8.25 9.08
CA THR A 237 4.10 -9.67 9.34
C THR A 237 5.40 -10.45 9.59
N GLY A 238 6.42 -10.24 8.76
CA GLY A 238 7.71 -10.91 8.91
C GLY A 238 8.43 -10.53 10.22
N LEU A 239 8.43 -9.25 10.58
CA LEU A 239 9.03 -8.80 11.85
C LEU A 239 8.26 -9.32 13.07
N SER A 240 6.94 -9.29 13.03
CA SER A 240 6.07 -9.82 14.10
C SER A 240 6.20 -11.33 14.23
N PHE A 241 6.33 -12.06 13.11
CA PHE A 241 6.60 -13.50 13.07
C PHE A 241 7.94 -13.86 13.75
N LEU A 242 8.96 -13.04 13.55
CA LEU A 242 10.27 -13.20 14.17
C LEU A 242 10.32 -12.71 15.64
N GLY A 243 9.22 -12.16 16.16
CA GLY A 243 9.15 -11.64 17.54
C GLY A 243 9.67 -10.20 17.73
N PHE A 244 10.01 -9.52 16.63
CA PHE A 244 10.51 -8.13 16.64
C PHE A 244 9.48 -7.12 16.14
N GLY A 245 8.21 -7.49 16.07
CA GLY A 245 7.13 -6.66 15.57
C GLY A 245 6.22 -6.12 16.67
N VAL A 246 4.93 -6.32 16.45
CA VAL A 246 3.87 -5.92 17.40
C VAL A 246 3.94 -6.79 18.67
N PRO A 247 3.83 -6.20 19.89
CA PRO A 247 3.79 -6.96 21.14
C PRO A 247 2.68 -8.02 21.14
N SER A 248 2.91 -9.14 21.82
CA SER A 248 2.01 -10.31 21.80
C SER A 248 0.62 -10.05 22.41
N GLU A 249 0.51 -9.04 23.27
CA GLU A 249 -0.76 -8.58 23.87
C GLU A 249 -1.67 -7.95 22.81
N THR A 250 -1.09 -7.25 21.85
CA THR A 250 -1.82 -6.64 20.74
C THR A 250 -1.85 -7.61 19.57
N PRO A 251 -3.03 -8.14 19.16
CA PRO A 251 -3.09 -9.08 18.05
C PRO A 251 -2.66 -8.41 16.75
N SER A 252 -1.80 -9.09 15.97
CA SER A 252 -1.54 -8.84 14.55
C SER A 252 -1.49 -10.17 13.83
N TRP A 253 -1.70 -10.17 12.51
CA TRP A 253 -1.57 -11.41 11.75
C TRP A 253 -0.17 -12.01 11.86
N GLY A 254 0.85 -11.15 11.93
CA GLY A 254 2.25 -11.59 12.07
C GLY A 254 2.54 -12.29 13.40
N ASN A 255 2.07 -11.73 14.53
CA ASN A 255 2.30 -12.38 15.82
C ASN A 255 1.39 -13.61 16.04
N MET A 256 0.27 -13.73 15.34
CA MET A 256 -0.50 -14.98 15.30
C MET A 256 0.24 -16.08 14.52
N LEU A 257 0.91 -15.70 13.43
CA LEU A 257 1.73 -16.64 12.65
C LEU A 257 2.96 -17.13 13.41
N SER A 258 3.49 -16.35 14.36
CA SER A 258 4.69 -16.75 15.12
C SER A 258 4.53 -18.05 15.90
N PHE A 259 3.29 -18.45 16.23
CA PHE A 259 3.04 -19.76 16.83
C PHE A 259 3.43 -20.95 15.92
N ALA A 260 3.46 -20.74 14.60
CA ALA A 260 3.92 -21.76 13.66
C ALA A 260 5.44 -22.07 13.74
N ASN A 261 6.22 -21.29 14.49
CA ASN A 261 7.62 -21.60 14.80
C ASN A 261 7.74 -22.81 15.74
N GLU A 262 6.65 -23.22 16.40
CA GLU A 262 6.63 -24.35 17.29
C GLU A 262 6.17 -25.61 16.53
N PRO A 263 6.96 -26.70 16.54
CA PRO A 263 6.68 -27.89 15.73
C PRO A 263 5.32 -28.53 16.03
N ASP A 264 4.89 -28.55 17.30
CA ASP A 264 3.60 -29.07 17.74
C ASP A 264 2.41 -28.26 17.21
N VAL A 265 2.56 -26.94 17.08
CA VAL A 265 1.52 -26.08 16.48
C VAL A 265 1.49 -26.28 14.97
N LEU A 266 2.65 -26.31 14.35
CA LEU A 266 2.76 -26.41 12.90
C LEU A 266 2.14 -27.72 12.38
N GLN A 267 2.38 -28.84 13.08
CA GLN A 267 1.96 -30.18 12.65
C GLN A 267 0.55 -30.55 13.14
N ASP A 268 0.26 -30.29 14.41
CA ASP A 268 -0.93 -30.83 15.06
C ASP A 268 -2.05 -29.82 15.30
N LYS A 269 -1.78 -28.50 15.16
CA LYS A 269 -2.75 -27.45 15.48
C LYS A 269 -2.93 -26.42 14.35
N PRO A 270 -3.35 -26.89 13.15
CA PRO A 270 -3.42 -26.04 11.96
C PRO A 270 -4.40 -24.86 12.10
N TRP A 271 -5.41 -24.98 12.95
CA TRP A 271 -6.38 -23.91 13.20
C TRP A 271 -5.79 -22.65 13.82
N ILE A 272 -4.60 -22.72 14.44
CA ILE A 272 -3.94 -21.57 15.07
C ILE A 272 -3.27 -20.69 14.02
N TRP A 273 -2.60 -21.27 13.01
CA TRP A 273 -1.76 -20.53 12.07
C TRP A 273 -2.31 -20.43 10.64
N ILE A 274 -3.12 -21.39 10.17
CA ILE A 274 -3.68 -21.35 8.82
C ILE A 274 -4.61 -20.12 8.61
N PRO A 275 -5.52 -19.77 9.52
CA PRO A 275 -6.38 -18.60 9.31
C PRO A 275 -5.61 -17.29 9.12
N PRO A 276 -4.63 -16.91 9.98
CA PRO A 276 -3.84 -15.70 9.74
C PRO A 276 -2.95 -15.82 8.50
N ALA A 277 -2.42 -16.99 8.15
CA ALA A 277 -1.66 -17.20 6.92
C ALA A 277 -2.50 -16.92 5.67
N LEU A 278 -3.73 -17.43 5.63
CA LEU A 278 -4.66 -17.17 4.54
C LEU A 278 -5.06 -15.70 4.48
N ALA A 279 -5.35 -15.08 5.63
CA ALA A 279 -5.71 -13.67 5.69
C ALA A 279 -4.61 -12.77 5.12
N VAL A 280 -3.35 -12.98 5.52
CA VAL A 280 -2.19 -12.23 4.99
C VAL A 280 -2.02 -12.49 3.50
N THR A 281 -1.99 -13.76 3.08
CA THR A 281 -1.74 -14.13 1.68
C THR A 281 -2.80 -13.55 0.74
N LEU A 282 -4.08 -13.73 1.07
CA LEU A 282 -5.17 -13.23 0.24
C LEU A 282 -5.23 -11.70 0.22
N THR A 283 -4.89 -11.04 1.33
CA THR A 283 -4.82 -9.58 1.40
C THR A 283 -3.70 -9.04 0.51
N ILE A 284 -2.49 -9.61 0.60
CA ILE A 284 -1.34 -9.21 -0.23
C ILE A 284 -1.63 -9.44 -1.72
N LEU A 285 -2.18 -10.61 -2.08
CA LEU A 285 -2.58 -10.90 -3.46
C LEU A 285 -3.62 -9.90 -3.97
N SER A 286 -4.62 -9.58 -3.15
CA SER A 286 -5.65 -8.62 -3.51
C SER A 286 -5.08 -7.22 -3.74
N ILE A 287 -4.18 -6.75 -2.88
CA ILE A 287 -3.53 -5.45 -3.05
C ILE A 287 -2.69 -5.43 -4.33
N ASN A 288 -1.96 -6.51 -4.64
CA ASN A 288 -1.17 -6.61 -5.86
C ASN A 288 -2.05 -6.58 -7.13
N PHE A 289 -3.18 -7.32 -7.17
CA PHE A 289 -4.10 -7.28 -8.31
C PHE A 289 -4.78 -5.91 -8.46
N ILE A 290 -5.08 -5.22 -7.36
CA ILE A 290 -5.56 -3.83 -7.41
C ILE A 290 -4.48 -2.93 -8.00
N GLY A 291 -3.22 -3.07 -7.56
CA GLY A 291 -2.08 -2.29 -8.08
C GLY A 291 -1.85 -2.51 -9.58
N GLU A 292 -1.93 -3.76 -10.06
CA GLU A 292 -1.81 -4.09 -11.48
C GLU A 292 -2.97 -3.50 -12.28
N GLY A 293 -4.21 -3.63 -11.79
CA GLY A 293 -5.38 -3.02 -12.41
C GLY A 293 -5.30 -1.49 -12.48
N LEU A 294 -4.76 -0.83 -11.44
CA LEU A 294 -4.53 0.61 -11.45
C LEU A 294 -3.42 1.00 -12.44
N LYS A 295 -2.33 0.24 -12.50
CA LYS A 295 -1.25 0.47 -13.46
C LYS A 295 -1.77 0.41 -14.89
N ASP A 296 -2.57 -0.60 -15.24
CA ASP A 296 -3.16 -0.76 -16.57
C ASP A 296 -4.16 0.35 -16.89
N ALA A 297 -4.98 0.73 -15.91
CA ALA A 297 -5.98 1.78 -16.06
C ALA A 297 -5.34 3.17 -16.25
N LEU A 298 -4.24 3.44 -15.58
CA LEU A 298 -3.53 4.74 -15.61
C LEU A 298 -2.47 4.83 -16.71
N ASN A 299 -2.20 3.74 -17.45
CA ASN A 299 -1.22 3.74 -18.53
C ASN A 299 -1.77 4.45 -19.80
N PRO A 300 -1.19 5.58 -20.23
CA PRO A 300 -1.68 6.31 -21.39
C PRO A 300 -1.45 5.58 -22.72
N LYS A 301 -0.48 4.65 -22.80
CA LYS A 301 -0.17 3.90 -24.01
C LYS A 301 -1.21 2.83 -24.33
N SER A 302 -2.08 2.47 -23.41
CA SER A 302 -3.15 1.50 -23.65
C SER A 302 -4.43 2.13 -24.27
N TYR A 303 -4.31 3.34 -24.81
CA TYR A 303 -5.37 4.05 -25.56
C TYR A 303 -5.39 3.73 -27.07
N ARG A 304 -4.54 2.79 -27.53
CA ARG A 304 -4.57 2.29 -28.91
C ARG A 304 -5.36 1.00 -29.03
#